data_e9470a2c9ecfea19d2ecf203b43c503b
#
_entry.id   e9470a2c9ecfea19d2ecf203b43c503b
#
_cell.length_a   1.000
_cell.length_b   1.000
_cell.length_c   1.000
_cell.angle_alpha   90.00
_cell.angle_beta   90.00
_cell.angle_gamma   90.00
#
_symmetry.space_group_name_H-M   'P 1'
#
loop_
_entity.id
_entity.type
_entity.pdbx_description
1 polymer ?
#
loop_
_entity_poly.entity_id
_entity_poly.type
_entity_poly.pdbx_seq_one_letter_code
_entity_poly.pdbx_strand_id
1 'polypeptide(L)'
;MNIDNTVKNFYLLPAVQKFMTKTHNPNIKQTGIELPCRIGLIGGSGTGKSSWVMNFLARTNDTWGHIHVIYKCAEPLYEFLEKQLKGKKITFYTSMGKLPPINELEIKGENVLVIYDDCVTESDKAHQGCKELMIRGRKKGISTIYLSQSYYKIPKIIRLQLGYLIIFKLSSSKDLNMILSECGLGVDKEQMQLMYKDATKEQFNFLKCDLNTAEESKKFSHNWIEYYDIGSDSDSD
;
A
#
# COMPACT_ATOMS: atom_id res chain seq x y z
N MET A 1 -34.02 12.87 27.88
CA MET A 1 -33.44 11.77 27.12
C MET A 1 -32.18 12.28 26.44
N ASN A 2 -31.01 11.84 26.91
CA ASN A 2 -29.78 12.13 26.17
C ASN A 2 -29.79 11.31 24.88
N ILE A 3 -29.95 11.98 23.76
CA ILE A 3 -29.78 11.33 22.45
C ILE A 3 -28.28 11.07 22.31
N ASP A 4 -27.89 9.81 22.21
CA ASP A 4 -26.51 9.42 21.89
C ASP A 4 -26.16 9.98 20.51
N ASN A 5 -25.26 10.98 20.48
CA ASN A 5 -24.81 11.65 19.25
C ASN A 5 -23.76 10.83 18.48
N THR A 6 -23.40 9.64 18.96
CA THR A 6 -22.37 8.82 18.30
C THR A 6 -22.97 7.98 17.17
N VAL A 7 -22.22 7.85 16.08
CA VAL A 7 -22.58 6.93 14.99
C VAL A 7 -22.18 5.51 15.38
N LYS A 8 -23.16 4.64 15.53
CA LYS A 8 -22.93 3.24 15.88
C LYS A 8 -22.22 2.49 14.76
N ASN A 9 -21.10 1.87 15.08
CA ASN A 9 -20.38 1.02 14.13
C ASN A 9 -21.07 -0.37 14.02
N PHE A 10 -21.94 -0.53 13.04
CA PHE A 10 -22.69 -1.77 12.81
C PHE A 10 -21.79 -2.94 12.36
N TYR A 11 -20.58 -2.69 11.85
CA TYR A 11 -19.63 -3.74 11.49
C TYR A 11 -19.12 -4.53 12.71
N LEU A 12 -19.25 -3.98 13.92
CA LEU A 12 -18.88 -4.68 15.16
C LEU A 12 -19.97 -5.66 15.66
N LEU A 13 -21.16 -5.66 15.06
CA LEU A 13 -22.23 -6.58 15.45
C LEU A 13 -21.91 -8.03 15.05
N PRO A 14 -22.07 -9.02 15.94
CA PRO A 14 -21.82 -10.43 15.64
C PRO A 14 -22.59 -10.93 14.41
N ALA A 15 -23.81 -10.41 14.19
CA ALA A 15 -24.64 -10.74 13.04
C ALA A 15 -24.00 -10.26 11.72
N VAL A 16 -23.32 -9.11 11.71
CA VAL A 16 -22.64 -8.56 10.54
C VAL A 16 -21.27 -9.21 10.33
N GLN A 17 -20.55 -9.47 11.42
CA GLN A 17 -19.25 -10.14 11.42
C GLN A 17 -19.26 -11.51 10.70
N LYS A 18 -20.39 -12.22 10.73
CA LYS A 18 -20.56 -13.50 10.03
C LYS A 18 -20.45 -13.39 8.50
N PHE A 19 -20.74 -12.21 7.95
CA PHE A 19 -20.69 -11.94 6.51
C PHE A 19 -19.37 -11.27 6.07
N MET A 20 -18.49 -10.92 7.03
CA MET A 20 -17.22 -10.29 6.71
C MET A 20 -16.19 -11.33 6.32
N THR A 21 -15.42 -11.03 5.28
CA THR A 21 -14.23 -11.82 4.93
C THR A 21 -13.20 -11.68 6.06
N LYS A 22 -12.89 -12.81 6.71
CA LYS A 22 -11.83 -12.83 7.73
C LYS A 22 -10.49 -12.72 7.03
N THR A 23 -9.77 -11.67 7.32
CA THR A 23 -8.42 -11.45 6.80
C THR A 23 -7.40 -12.08 7.75
N HIS A 24 -6.57 -12.97 7.24
CA HIS A 24 -5.46 -13.54 7.99
C HIS A 24 -4.24 -12.62 7.87
N ASN A 25 -3.81 -12.01 8.96
CA ASN A 25 -2.64 -11.12 9.00
C ASN A 25 -1.74 -11.44 10.20
N PRO A 26 -1.04 -12.60 10.19
CA PRO A 26 -0.22 -13.03 11.31
C PRO A 26 1.02 -12.14 11.52
N ASN A 27 1.43 -11.43 10.48
CA ASN A 27 2.70 -10.70 10.43
C ASN A 27 2.56 -9.18 10.59
N ILE A 28 1.42 -8.69 11.06
CA ILE A 28 1.17 -7.25 11.23
C ILE A 28 2.24 -6.56 12.07
N LYS A 29 2.75 -7.24 13.10
CA LYS A 29 3.81 -6.70 13.99
C LYS A 29 5.15 -6.51 13.28
N GLN A 30 5.40 -7.20 12.15
CA GLN A 30 6.64 -7.10 11.38
C GLN A 30 6.60 -6.02 10.32
N THR A 31 5.40 -5.67 9.84
CA THR A 31 5.20 -4.73 8.73
C THR A 31 4.54 -3.43 9.17
N GLY A 32 3.72 -3.47 10.22
CA GLY A 32 2.84 -2.38 10.61
C GLY A 32 1.77 -2.08 9.54
N ILE A 33 1.42 -3.07 8.68
CA ILE A 33 0.48 -2.90 7.58
C ILE A 33 -0.72 -3.82 7.80
N GLU A 34 -1.91 -3.24 7.89
CA GLU A 34 -3.17 -3.97 7.99
C GLU A 34 -3.63 -4.49 6.62
N LEU A 35 -4.24 -5.67 6.61
CA LEU A 35 -4.78 -6.29 5.40
C LEU A 35 -6.32 -6.32 5.42
N PRO A 36 -6.95 -6.22 4.26
CA PRO A 36 -6.41 -5.98 2.92
C PRO A 36 -5.89 -4.54 2.77
N CYS A 37 -4.72 -4.37 2.18
CA CYS A 37 -4.07 -3.07 2.02
C CYS A 37 -4.10 -2.54 0.59
N ARG A 38 -3.89 -1.22 0.45
CA ARG A 38 -3.68 -0.53 -0.82
C ARG A 38 -2.46 0.35 -0.64
N ILE A 39 -1.36 -0.04 -1.26
CA ILE A 39 -0.04 0.57 -1.07
C ILE A 39 0.39 1.27 -2.34
N GLY A 40 0.78 2.54 -2.23
CA GLY A 40 1.58 3.24 -3.23
C GLY A 40 3.05 3.14 -2.86
N LEU A 41 3.87 2.66 -3.76
CA LEU A 41 5.31 2.48 -3.56
C LEU A 41 6.06 3.40 -4.53
N ILE A 42 6.58 4.51 -4.03
CA ILE A 42 7.07 5.61 -4.85
C ILE A 42 8.55 5.86 -4.62
N GLY A 43 9.31 6.02 -5.70
CA GLY A 43 10.74 6.36 -5.63
C GLY A 43 11.42 6.31 -6.99
N GLY A 44 12.55 6.96 -7.11
CA GLY A 44 13.37 6.95 -8.33
C GLY A 44 13.80 5.54 -8.75
N SER A 45 14.39 5.42 -9.92
CA SER A 45 15.00 4.16 -10.35
C SER A 45 16.14 3.77 -9.40
N GLY A 46 16.28 2.48 -9.07
CA GLY A 46 17.34 1.96 -8.22
C GLY A 46 17.23 2.31 -6.72
N THR A 47 16.12 2.92 -6.27
CA THR A 47 15.96 3.30 -4.85
C THR A 47 15.53 2.16 -3.93
N GLY A 48 15.14 0.99 -4.49
CA GLY A 48 14.82 -0.20 -3.69
C GLY A 48 13.37 -0.64 -3.75
N LYS A 49 12.53 -0.12 -4.68
CA LYS A 49 11.12 -0.49 -4.79
C LYS A 49 10.90 -2.00 -4.95
N SER A 50 11.54 -2.64 -5.92
CA SER A 50 11.42 -4.09 -6.14
C SER A 50 11.97 -4.90 -4.96
N SER A 51 13.08 -4.43 -4.34
CA SER A 51 13.62 -5.02 -3.12
C SER A 51 12.65 -4.92 -1.95
N TRP A 52 11.91 -3.81 -1.84
CA TRP A 52 10.86 -3.67 -0.83
C TRP A 52 9.75 -4.72 -1.00
N VAL A 53 9.31 -4.93 -2.25
CA VAL A 53 8.30 -5.96 -2.56
C VAL A 53 8.79 -7.33 -2.09
N MET A 54 10.03 -7.70 -2.37
CA MET A 54 10.63 -8.97 -1.93
C MET A 54 10.65 -9.07 -0.40
N ASN A 55 11.06 -8.00 0.29
CA ASN A 55 11.06 -7.94 1.75
C ASN A 55 9.65 -8.03 2.34
N PHE A 56 8.67 -7.37 1.71
CA PHE A 56 7.27 -7.45 2.13
C PHE A 56 6.74 -8.88 2.00
N LEU A 57 6.98 -9.53 0.87
CA LEU A 57 6.57 -10.92 0.65
C LEU A 57 7.27 -11.90 1.61
N ALA A 58 8.55 -11.69 1.90
CA ALA A 58 9.28 -12.48 2.90
C ALA A 58 8.70 -12.32 4.30
N ARG A 59 8.35 -11.09 4.70
CA ARG A 59 7.71 -10.77 6.00
C ARG A 59 6.27 -11.25 6.11
N THR A 60 5.59 -11.44 4.97
CA THR A 60 4.18 -11.87 4.90
C THR A 60 4.05 -13.26 4.27
N ASN A 61 5.04 -14.12 4.48
CA ASN A 61 5.21 -15.40 3.78
C ASN A 61 3.96 -16.31 3.81
N ASP A 62 3.28 -16.43 4.95
CA ASP A 62 2.13 -17.35 5.12
C ASP A 62 0.77 -16.66 4.97
N THR A 63 0.76 -15.50 4.32
CA THR A 63 -0.43 -14.63 4.26
C THR A 63 -1.22 -14.81 2.96
N TRP A 64 -0.55 -15.13 1.84
CA TRP A 64 -1.11 -15.03 0.51
C TRP A 64 -1.52 -16.38 -0.07
N GLY A 65 -2.81 -16.51 -0.45
CA GLY A 65 -3.31 -17.65 -1.21
C GLY A 65 -2.93 -17.57 -2.68
N HIS A 66 -2.89 -16.36 -3.26
CA HIS A 66 -2.42 -16.11 -4.62
C HIS A 66 -1.78 -14.72 -4.75
N ILE A 67 -0.74 -14.63 -5.57
CA ILE A 67 -0.04 -13.38 -5.90
C ILE A 67 -0.10 -13.18 -7.40
N HIS A 68 -0.60 -12.03 -7.85
CA HIS A 68 -0.61 -11.60 -9.23
C HIS A 68 0.38 -10.45 -9.41
N VAL A 69 1.31 -10.57 -10.34
CA VAL A 69 2.32 -9.54 -10.63
C VAL A 69 2.17 -9.08 -12.07
N ILE A 70 1.88 -7.80 -12.25
CA ILE A 70 1.86 -7.14 -13.55
C ILE A 70 3.13 -6.31 -13.66
N TYR A 71 3.97 -6.59 -14.66
CA TYR A 71 5.23 -5.89 -14.88
C TYR A 71 5.44 -5.56 -16.35
N LYS A 72 6.22 -4.53 -16.64
CA LYS A 72 6.54 -4.09 -18.00
C LYS A 72 7.90 -4.60 -18.49
N CYS A 73 8.86 -4.67 -17.59
CA CYS A 73 10.21 -5.17 -17.88
C CYS A 73 10.51 -6.36 -16.98
N ALA A 74 11.06 -7.42 -17.57
CA ALA A 74 11.54 -8.55 -16.80
C ALA A 74 12.66 -8.09 -15.85
N GLU A 75 12.51 -8.39 -14.57
CA GLU A 75 13.52 -8.15 -13.55
C GLU A 75 14.04 -9.48 -12.99
N PRO A 76 15.35 -9.61 -12.75
CA PRO A 76 15.92 -10.81 -12.13
C PRO A 76 15.27 -11.20 -10.80
N LEU A 77 14.78 -10.20 -10.05
CA LEU A 77 14.07 -10.42 -8.78
C LEU A 77 12.74 -11.16 -8.97
N TYR A 78 12.02 -10.94 -10.07
CA TYR A 78 10.78 -11.67 -10.35
C TYR A 78 11.04 -13.11 -10.79
N GLU A 79 12.10 -13.35 -11.55
CA GLU A 79 12.54 -14.72 -11.87
C GLU A 79 12.96 -15.48 -10.60
N PHE A 80 13.67 -14.80 -9.69
CA PHE A 80 14.04 -15.36 -8.39
C PHE A 80 12.80 -15.67 -7.57
N LEU A 81 11.83 -14.73 -7.49
CA LEU A 81 10.57 -14.89 -6.75
C LEU A 81 9.78 -16.09 -7.26
N GLU A 82 9.65 -16.24 -8.58
CA GLU A 82 8.98 -17.39 -9.20
C GLU A 82 9.61 -18.73 -8.79
N LYS A 83 10.95 -18.78 -8.74
CA LYS A 83 11.68 -19.96 -8.32
C LYS A 83 11.52 -20.26 -6.83
N GLN A 84 11.48 -19.23 -5.97
CA GLN A 84 11.33 -19.38 -4.51
C GLN A 84 9.91 -19.79 -4.12
N LEU A 85 8.93 -19.30 -4.84
CA LEU A 85 7.50 -19.58 -4.58
C LEU A 85 6.99 -20.82 -5.34
N LYS A 86 7.89 -21.74 -5.76
CA LYS A 86 7.50 -23.03 -6.34
C LYS A 86 6.49 -23.73 -5.45
N GLY A 87 5.27 -23.95 -5.98
CA GLY A 87 4.15 -24.54 -5.23
C GLY A 87 3.20 -23.51 -4.57
N LYS A 88 3.56 -22.25 -4.45
CA LYS A 88 2.64 -21.17 -4.14
C LYS A 88 2.04 -20.60 -5.43
N LYS A 89 0.79 -20.20 -5.38
CA LYS A 89 0.08 -19.69 -6.56
C LYS A 89 0.56 -18.26 -6.88
N ILE A 90 1.48 -18.12 -7.81
CA ILE A 90 1.91 -16.84 -8.36
C ILE A 90 1.69 -16.82 -9.87
N THR A 91 1.19 -15.71 -10.41
CA THR A 91 0.97 -15.52 -11.84
C THR A 91 1.51 -14.17 -12.28
N PHE A 92 2.27 -14.18 -13.37
CA PHE A 92 2.87 -13.00 -13.97
C PHE A 92 2.14 -12.56 -15.23
N TYR A 93 1.98 -11.24 -15.40
CA TYR A 93 1.32 -10.62 -16.55
C TYR A 93 2.20 -9.51 -17.12
N THR A 94 2.26 -9.41 -18.44
CA THR A 94 3.00 -8.35 -19.16
C THR A 94 2.14 -7.12 -19.49
N SER A 95 0.85 -7.15 -19.13
CA SER A 95 -0.09 -6.05 -19.34
C SER A 95 -1.20 -6.09 -18.31
N MET A 96 -1.65 -4.92 -17.87
CA MET A 96 -2.79 -4.78 -16.95
C MET A 96 -4.08 -5.38 -17.52
N GLY A 97 -4.27 -5.31 -18.85
CA GLY A 97 -5.47 -5.85 -19.52
C GLY A 97 -5.56 -7.38 -19.53
N LYS A 98 -4.50 -8.09 -19.13
CA LYS A 98 -4.49 -9.56 -19.02
C LYS A 98 -4.87 -10.04 -17.61
N LEU A 99 -4.94 -9.14 -16.62
CA LEU A 99 -5.37 -9.51 -15.28
C LEU A 99 -6.86 -9.90 -15.32
N PRO A 100 -7.25 -11.02 -14.70
CA PRO A 100 -8.65 -11.41 -14.60
C PRO A 100 -9.52 -10.35 -13.91
N PRO A 101 -10.83 -10.31 -14.18
CA PRO A 101 -11.77 -9.45 -13.46
C PRO A 101 -11.78 -9.72 -11.96
N ILE A 102 -12.12 -8.72 -11.15
CA ILE A 102 -12.10 -8.78 -9.69
C ILE A 102 -12.86 -10.00 -9.10
N ASN A 103 -13.94 -10.44 -9.73
CA ASN A 103 -14.73 -11.58 -9.26
C ASN A 103 -14.00 -12.91 -9.45
N GLU A 104 -13.09 -13.02 -10.40
CA GLU A 104 -12.27 -14.21 -10.66
C GLU A 104 -10.99 -14.24 -9.81
N LEU A 105 -10.57 -13.07 -9.30
CA LEU A 105 -9.41 -12.95 -8.41
C LEU A 105 -9.75 -13.33 -6.97
N GLU A 106 -11.01 -13.25 -6.57
CA GLU A 106 -11.44 -13.53 -5.20
C GLU A 106 -11.31 -15.03 -4.86
N ILE A 107 -10.59 -15.33 -3.80
CA ILE A 107 -10.49 -16.67 -3.24
C ILE A 107 -11.12 -16.63 -1.84
N LYS A 108 -12.21 -17.39 -1.64
CA LYS A 108 -12.93 -17.39 -0.37
C LYS A 108 -12.03 -17.86 0.78
N GLY A 109 -11.90 -17.01 1.79
CA GLY A 109 -11.14 -17.31 3.00
C GLY A 109 -9.62 -17.11 2.88
N GLU A 110 -9.12 -16.69 1.72
CA GLU A 110 -7.71 -16.42 1.49
C GLU A 110 -7.46 -14.97 1.09
N ASN A 111 -6.30 -14.46 1.40
CA ASN A 111 -5.84 -13.16 0.93
C ASN A 111 -5.24 -13.27 -0.48
N VAL A 112 -5.58 -12.33 -1.33
CA VAL A 112 -4.99 -12.20 -2.67
C VAL A 112 -4.17 -10.91 -2.72
N LEU A 113 -3.01 -10.96 -3.36
CA LEU A 113 -2.17 -9.79 -3.60
C LEU A 113 -2.04 -9.53 -5.10
N VAL A 114 -2.26 -8.27 -5.49
CA VAL A 114 -2.04 -7.81 -6.87
C VAL A 114 -0.99 -6.71 -6.85
N ILE A 115 0.10 -6.90 -7.60
CA ILE A 115 1.23 -5.98 -7.69
C ILE A 115 1.28 -5.40 -9.10
N TYR A 116 1.24 -4.07 -9.20
CA TYR A 116 1.39 -3.32 -10.44
C TYR A 116 2.76 -2.65 -10.45
N ASP A 117 3.66 -3.11 -11.31
CA ASP A 117 5.01 -2.56 -11.40
C ASP A 117 5.21 -1.75 -12.68
N ASP A 118 5.52 -0.46 -12.47
CA ASP A 118 5.77 0.55 -13.50
C ASP A 118 4.70 0.66 -14.60
N CYS A 119 3.42 0.48 -14.20
CA CYS A 119 2.27 0.47 -15.11
C CYS A 119 1.74 1.87 -15.46
N VAL A 120 2.39 2.95 -15.05
CA VAL A 120 1.91 4.34 -15.23
C VAL A 120 1.78 4.79 -16.69
N THR A 121 2.44 4.10 -17.61
CA THR A 121 2.39 4.39 -19.05
C THR A 121 1.28 3.65 -19.79
N GLU A 122 0.55 2.78 -19.11
CA GLU A 122 -0.59 2.08 -19.68
C GLU A 122 -1.76 3.04 -19.97
N SER A 123 -2.61 2.66 -20.92
CA SER A 123 -3.78 3.46 -21.28
C SER A 123 -4.79 3.54 -20.13
N ASP A 124 -5.63 4.56 -20.13
CA ASP A 124 -6.74 4.70 -19.17
C ASP A 124 -7.69 3.50 -19.17
N LYS A 125 -7.90 2.87 -20.34
CA LYS A 125 -8.69 1.66 -20.48
C LYS A 125 -8.04 0.49 -19.74
N ALA A 126 -6.72 0.34 -19.85
CA ALA A 126 -5.99 -0.70 -19.13
C ALA A 126 -6.03 -0.49 -17.60
N HIS A 127 -6.02 0.77 -17.14
CA HIS A 127 -6.16 1.11 -15.72
C HIS A 127 -7.55 0.84 -15.14
N GLN A 128 -8.57 0.55 -15.94
CA GLN A 128 -9.93 0.37 -15.43
C GLN A 128 -10.04 -0.77 -14.41
N GLY A 129 -9.43 -1.92 -14.68
CA GLY A 129 -9.38 -3.05 -13.73
C GLY A 129 -8.64 -2.69 -12.44
N CYS A 130 -7.51 -1.97 -12.54
CA CYS A 130 -6.78 -1.46 -11.38
C CYS A 130 -7.62 -0.50 -10.54
N LYS A 131 -8.30 0.46 -11.16
CA LYS A 131 -9.21 1.40 -10.49
C LYS A 131 -10.31 0.65 -9.74
N GLU A 132 -10.90 -0.38 -10.34
CA GLU A 132 -11.92 -1.21 -9.72
C GLU A 132 -11.37 -1.98 -8.50
N LEU A 133 -10.19 -2.60 -8.62
CA LEU A 133 -9.52 -3.29 -7.51
C LEU A 133 -9.20 -2.34 -6.36
N MET A 134 -8.70 -1.15 -6.65
CA MET A 134 -8.42 -0.13 -5.63
C MET A 134 -9.68 0.29 -4.87
N ILE A 135 -10.84 0.38 -5.53
CA ILE A 135 -12.10 0.79 -4.91
C ILE A 135 -12.78 -0.37 -4.16
N ARG A 136 -12.83 -1.57 -4.75
CA ARG A 136 -13.68 -2.68 -4.30
C ARG A 136 -12.90 -3.87 -3.73
N GLY A 137 -11.62 -4.02 -4.06
CA GLY A 137 -10.82 -5.22 -3.74
C GLY A 137 -10.77 -5.55 -2.25
N ARG A 138 -10.71 -4.51 -1.39
CA ARG A 138 -10.69 -4.68 0.06
C ARG A 138 -11.85 -5.52 0.60
N LYS A 139 -13.05 -5.37 0.03
CA LYS A 139 -14.23 -6.15 0.44
C LYS A 139 -14.15 -7.64 0.05
N LYS A 140 -13.22 -7.98 -0.84
CA LYS A 140 -12.99 -9.33 -1.38
C LYS A 140 -11.67 -9.95 -0.90
N GLY A 141 -11.04 -9.38 0.13
CA GLY A 141 -9.75 -9.87 0.63
C GLY A 141 -8.57 -9.60 -0.31
N ILE A 142 -8.71 -8.69 -1.28
CA ILE A 142 -7.67 -8.39 -2.26
C ILE A 142 -6.89 -7.15 -1.83
N SER A 143 -5.59 -7.34 -1.63
CA SER A 143 -4.62 -6.27 -1.40
C SER A 143 -3.97 -5.84 -2.72
N THR A 144 -3.60 -4.57 -2.83
CA THR A 144 -2.95 -4.04 -4.03
C THR A 144 -1.71 -3.24 -3.68
N ILE A 145 -0.65 -3.42 -4.48
CA ILE A 145 0.56 -2.59 -4.43
C ILE A 145 0.74 -1.97 -5.81
N TYR A 146 0.91 -0.66 -5.86
CA TYR A 146 1.16 0.08 -7.10
C TYR A 146 2.54 0.75 -7.01
N LEU A 147 3.51 0.25 -7.78
CA LEU A 147 4.86 0.79 -7.86
C LEU A 147 4.93 1.87 -8.95
N SER A 148 5.58 2.98 -8.64
CA SER A 148 5.80 4.06 -9.60
C SER A 148 7.07 4.83 -9.31
N GLN A 149 7.69 5.36 -10.37
CA GLN A 149 8.80 6.29 -10.24
C GLN A 149 8.32 7.73 -9.99
N SER A 150 7.03 8.03 -10.21
CA SER A 150 6.45 9.35 -10.02
C SER A 150 5.04 9.24 -9.42
N TYR A 151 4.82 9.90 -8.30
CA TYR A 151 3.51 10.01 -7.66
C TYR A 151 2.52 10.78 -8.54
N TYR A 152 2.99 11.86 -9.17
CA TYR A 152 2.17 12.68 -10.06
C TYR A 152 1.57 11.89 -11.23
N LYS A 153 2.31 10.92 -11.78
CA LYS A 153 1.86 10.11 -12.92
C LYS A 153 0.81 9.06 -12.56
N ILE A 154 0.67 8.70 -11.29
CA ILE A 154 -0.38 7.76 -10.86
C ILE A 154 -1.75 8.43 -11.06
N PRO A 155 -2.74 7.75 -11.68
CA PRO A 155 -4.08 8.30 -11.82
C PRO A 155 -4.66 8.75 -10.48
N LYS A 156 -5.24 9.96 -10.44
CA LYS A 156 -5.77 10.57 -9.19
C LYS A 156 -6.73 9.63 -8.43
N ILE A 157 -7.59 8.92 -9.15
CA ILE A 157 -8.54 7.98 -8.54
C ILE A 157 -7.82 6.84 -7.79
N ILE A 158 -6.65 6.39 -8.26
CA ILE A 158 -5.84 5.38 -7.59
C ILE A 158 -5.20 6.00 -6.35
N ARG A 159 -4.57 7.20 -6.46
CA ARG A 159 -3.93 7.89 -5.33
C ARG A 159 -4.90 8.09 -4.16
N LEU A 160 -6.14 8.51 -4.45
CA LEU A 160 -7.19 8.73 -3.44
C LEU A 160 -7.66 7.44 -2.73
N GLN A 161 -7.31 6.27 -3.24
CA GLN A 161 -7.66 4.99 -2.63
C GLN A 161 -6.51 4.38 -1.82
N LEU A 162 -5.33 4.97 -1.85
CA LEU A 162 -4.19 4.45 -1.09
C LEU A 162 -4.48 4.50 0.41
N GLY A 163 -4.14 3.43 1.11
CA GLY A 163 -4.17 3.36 2.57
C GLY A 163 -2.78 3.49 3.17
N TYR A 164 -1.75 3.18 2.37
CA TYR A 164 -0.35 3.33 2.74
C TYR A 164 0.42 3.95 1.59
N LEU A 165 1.36 4.81 1.93
CA LEU A 165 2.32 5.36 0.99
C LEU A 165 3.74 5.08 1.50
N ILE A 166 4.51 4.37 0.68
CA ILE A 166 5.90 4.05 0.93
C ILE A 166 6.74 4.93 0.01
N ILE A 167 7.54 5.81 0.59
CA ILE A 167 8.25 6.85 -0.13
C ILE A 167 9.75 6.64 -0.01
N PHE A 168 10.38 6.23 -1.09
CA PHE A 168 11.83 6.23 -1.25
C PHE A 168 12.32 7.59 -1.71
N LYS A 169 13.65 7.72 -1.89
CA LYS A 169 14.23 8.93 -2.44
C LYS A 169 13.61 9.26 -3.81
N LEU A 170 12.96 10.41 -3.88
CA LEU A 170 12.26 10.89 -5.06
C LEU A 170 13.25 11.63 -5.99
N SER A 171 13.01 11.52 -7.30
CA SER A 171 13.80 12.22 -8.31
C SER A 171 13.25 13.62 -8.63
N SER A 172 12.06 13.96 -8.12
CA SER A 172 11.33 15.19 -8.47
C SER A 172 10.80 15.90 -7.23
N SER A 173 11.09 17.19 -7.08
CA SER A 173 10.48 18.05 -6.07
C SER A 173 8.97 18.21 -6.28
N LYS A 174 8.49 18.09 -7.53
CA LYS A 174 7.06 18.13 -7.84
C LYS A 174 6.31 16.97 -7.18
N ASP A 175 6.87 15.74 -7.22
CA ASP A 175 6.29 14.57 -6.56
C ASP A 175 6.27 14.76 -5.04
N LEU A 176 7.36 15.24 -4.44
CA LEU A 176 7.42 15.53 -3.01
C LEU A 176 6.37 16.56 -2.60
N ASN A 177 6.29 17.70 -3.30
CA ASN A 177 5.33 18.75 -2.99
C ASN A 177 3.87 18.26 -3.09
N MET A 178 3.58 17.39 -4.06
CA MET A 178 2.26 16.81 -4.21
C MET A 178 1.93 15.87 -3.06
N ILE A 179 2.87 14.99 -2.67
CA ILE A 179 2.71 14.09 -1.52
C ILE A 179 2.48 14.90 -0.25
N LEU A 180 3.30 15.92 0.02
CA LEU A 180 3.14 16.82 1.18
C LEU A 180 1.77 17.50 1.21
N SER A 181 1.19 17.79 0.05
CA SER A 181 -0.12 18.43 -0.06
C SER A 181 -1.30 17.47 0.06
N GLU A 182 -1.16 16.24 -0.47
CA GLU A 182 -2.24 15.25 -0.49
C GLU A 182 -2.23 14.34 0.74
N CYS A 183 -1.08 14.12 1.39
CA CYS A 183 -0.88 13.11 2.43
C CYS A 183 -0.42 13.69 3.78
N GLY A 184 -0.50 14.99 3.98
CA GLY A 184 -0.01 15.66 5.20
C GLY A 184 -0.69 15.25 6.51
N LEU A 185 -1.94 14.78 6.45
CA LEU A 185 -2.67 14.15 7.58
C LEU A 185 -2.63 14.92 8.91
N GLY A 186 -2.68 16.25 8.84
CA GLY A 186 -2.64 17.11 10.03
C GLY A 186 -1.23 17.49 10.52
N VAL A 187 -0.18 16.93 9.91
CA VAL A 187 1.21 17.32 10.15
C VAL A 187 1.60 18.45 9.19
N ASP A 188 2.35 19.44 9.67
CA ASP A 188 2.82 20.51 8.80
C ASP A 188 3.81 20.01 7.74
N LYS A 189 3.93 20.77 6.65
CA LYS A 189 4.77 20.36 5.51
C LYS A 189 6.26 20.30 5.85
N GLU A 190 6.73 21.14 6.73
CA GLU A 190 8.15 21.20 7.12
C GLU A 190 8.51 19.97 7.94
N GLN A 191 7.68 19.63 8.92
CA GLN A 191 7.85 18.43 9.74
C GLN A 191 7.83 17.16 8.88
N MET A 192 6.86 17.02 7.96
CA MET A 192 6.82 15.88 7.05
C MET A 192 8.04 15.84 6.12
N GLN A 193 8.55 17.00 5.67
CA GLN A 193 9.76 17.08 4.86
C GLN A 193 11.00 16.66 5.64
N LEU A 194 11.08 16.98 6.93
CA LEU A 194 12.18 16.55 7.80
C LEU A 194 12.16 15.03 7.97
N MET A 195 10.99 14.44 8.29
CA MET A 195 10.84 12.98 8.38
C MET A 195 11.21 12.30 7.05
N TYR A 196 10.78 12.85 5.92
CA TYR A 196 11.15 12.32 4.61
C TYR A 196 12.66 12.36 4.35
N LYS A 197 13.34 13.48 4.67
CA LYS A 197 14.79 13.61 4.51
C LYS A 197 15.55 12.63 5.39
N ASP A 198 15.11 12.47 6.62
CA ASP A 198 15.69 11.53 7.57
C ASP A 198 15.50 10.09 7.10
N ALA A 199 14.26 9.70 6.81
CA ALA A 199 13.92 8.33 6.40
C ALA A 199 14.57 7.90 5.07
N THR A 200 14.88 8.84 4.18
CA THR A 200 15.49 8.54 2.86
C THR A 200 16.94 8.92 2.75
N LYS A 201 17.62 9.16 3.87
CA LYS A 201 19.03 9.53 3.92
C LYS A 201 19.93 8.43 3.38
N GLU A 202 19.64 7.19 3.78
CA GLU A 202 20.39 6.03 3.34
C GLU A 202 19.67 5.31 2.18
N GLN A 203 20.46 4.62 1.36
CA GLN A 203 19.91 3.86 0.24
C GLN A 203 19.02 2.72 0.77
N PHE A 204 17.93 2.44 0.08
CA PHE A 204 16.91 1.44 0.41
C PHE A 204 16.03 1.74 1.63
N ASN A 205 16.30 2.80 2.37
CA ASN A 205 15.41 3.27 3.43
C ASN A 205 14.26 4.09 2.86
N PHE A 206 13.14 4.12 3.59
CA PHE A 206 11.91 4.74 3.15
C PHE A 206 11.12 5.36 4.30
N LEU A 207 10.32 6.36 3.98
CA LEU A 207 9.24 6.86 4.82
C LEU A 207 7.97 6.06 4.54
N LYS A 208 7.38 5.44 5.55
CA LYS A 208 6.04 4.87 5.46
C LYS A 208 5.03 5.84 6.05
N CYS A 209 3.96 6.12 5.29
CA CYS A 209 2.81 6.88 5.74
C CYS A 209 1.59 5.96 5.82
N ASP A 210 0.98 5.85 6.99
CA ASP A 210 -0.33 5.20 7.16
C ASP A 210 -1.43 6.25 7.04
N LEU A 211 -2.15 6.22 5.92
CA LEU A 211 -3.18 7.19 5.57
C LEU A 211 -4.55 6.87 6.19
N ASN A 212 -4.68 5.73 6.87
CA ASN A 212 -5.95 5.25 7.43
C ASN A 212 -5.97 5.26 8.96
N THR A 213 -4.80 5.27 9.61
CA THR A 213 -4.76 5.19 11.07
C THR A 213 -5.34 6.42 11.75
N ALA A 214 -6.12 6.19 12.82
CA ALA A 214 -6.56 7.25 13.72
C ALA A 214 -5.51 7.58 14.79
N GLU A 215 -4.51 6.70 14.99
CA GLU A 215 -3.46 6.89 15.97
C GLU A 215 -2.34 7.75 15.38
N GLU A 216 -2.20 8.98 15.83
CA GLU A 216 -1.22 9.94 15.31
C GLU A 216 0.21 9.43 15.39
N SER A 217 0.57 8.80 16.50
CA SER A 217 1.88 8.19 16.72
C SER A 217 2.24 7.05 15.76
N LYS A 218 1.28 6.55 14.99
CA LYS A 218 1.49 5.48 14.00
C LYS A 218 1.40 5.95 12.55
N LYS A 219 1.16 7.24 12.32
CA LYS A 219 1.02 7.79 10.96
C LYS A 219 2.28 7.68 10.12
N PHE A 220 3.43 7.93 10.70
CA PHE A 220 4.71 7.97 9.99
C PHE A 220 5.74 7.08 10.66
N SER A 221 6.48 6.32 9.85
CA SER A 221 7.61 5.56 10.36
C SER A 221 8.79 5.54 9.39
N HIS A 222 9.99 5.53 9.94
CA HIS A 222 11.19 5.13 9.24
C HIS A 222 11.13 3.63 9.02
N ASN A 223 11.24 3.20 7.78
CA ASN A 223 11.10 1.81 7.39
C ASN A 223 9.76 1.18 7.86
N TRP A 224 9.79 0.00 8.49
CA TRP A 224 8.58 -0.78 8.77
C TRP A 224 7.79 -0.30 10.00
N ILE A 225 8.46 -0.13 11.13
CA ILE A 225 7.83 0.05 12.46
C ILE A 225 8.57 1.02 13.38
N GLU A 226 9.57 1.76 12.90
CA GLU A 226 10.23 2.82 13.66
C GLU A 226 9.44 4.11 13.53
N TYR A 227 8.44 4.28 14.41
CA TYR A 227 7.51 5.40 14.32
C TYR A 227 8.15 6.71 14.74
N TYR A 228 7.87 7.78 14.01
CA TYR A 228 8.22 9.14 14.38
C TYR A 228 7.29 9.67 15.48
N ASP A 229 7.86 10.33 16.47
CA ASP A 229 7.09 11.11 17.43
C ASP A 229 6.71 12.44 16.76
N ILE A 230 5.42 12.59 16.47
CA ILE A 230 4.89 13.80 15.85
C ILE A 230 4.43 14.81 16.91
N GLY A 231 4.84 14.69 18.17
CA GLY A 231 4.46 15.58 19.25
C GLY A 231 3.01 16.06 19.14
N SER A 232 2.14 15.68 20.05
CA SER A 232 0.92 16.46 20.26
C SER A 232 1.37 17.90 20.53
N ASP A 233 0.90 18.88 19.77
CA ASP A 233 1.03 20.29 20.16
C ASP A 233 0.61 20.38 21.63
N SER A 234 1.61 20.34 22.50
CA SER A 234 1.41 20.66 23.90
C SER A 234 1.05 22.15 23.91
N ASP A 235 -0.21 22.41 24.21
CA ASP A 235 -0.77 23.69 24.56
C ASP A 235 0.30 24.76 24.80
N SER A 236 0.45 25.65 23.84
CA SER A 236 1.05 26.94 24.08
C SER A 236 -0.01 27.78 24.76
N ASP A 237 0.15 27.89 26.09
CA ASP A 237 -0.51 28.89 26.93
C ASP A 237 -0.49 30.31 26.34
#